data_145dc6a9f28d3a16e2725c54068bcfbc
#
_entry.id   145dc6a9f28d3a16e2725c54068bcfbc
#
_cell.length_a   1.000
_cell.length_b   1.000
_cell.length_c   1.000
_cell.angle_alpha   90.00
_cell.angle_beta   90.00
_cell.angle_gamma   90.00
#
_symmetry.space_group_name_H-M   'P 1'
#
loop_
_entity.id
_entity.type
_entity.pdbx_description
1 polymer ?
#
loop_
_entity_poly.entity_id
_entity_poly.type
_entity_poly.pdbx_seq_one_letter_code
_entity_poly.pdbx_strand_id
1 'polypeptide(L)'
;EAQKILSCIIRMGQHYGAGKVIDVLRAADTDFNRQQRFDRLTTYGVMKDYSDRDIRDIISLLVAEGYLVIDEFRTLKATERSKALLHGEETIAINKQLKEEGRRRLSQSVEDIESYDAGLFQTLRILRKQIAENTGVPPFVIFSDRSLIDMAAKLPQDMGEMRDIAGVGEKKLA
;
A
#
# COMPACT_ATOMS: atom_id res chain seq x y z
N GLU A 1 -10.54 7.99 13.90
CA GLU A 1 -9.42 7.84 12.97
C GLU A 1 -9.80 8.31 11.55
N ALA A 2 -10.97 7.92 11.04
CA ALA A 2 -11.45 8.33 9.73
C ALA A 2 -11.46 9.86 9.53
N GLN A 3 -11.97 10.59 10.51
CA GLN A 3 -11.98 12.05 10.51
C GLN A 3 -10.57 12.66 10.47
N LYS A 4 -9.59 12.06 11.14
CA LYS A 4 -8.18 12.50 11.11
C LYS A 4 -7.61 12.38 9.70
N ILE A 5 -7.88 11.27 9.03
CA ILE A 5 -7.42 11.01 7.65
C ILE A 5 -8.10 11.99 6.68
N LEU A 6 -9.41 12.14 6.74
CA LEU A 6 -10.15 13.07 5.88
C LEU A 6 -9.69 14.52 6.08
N SER A 7 -9.54 14.95 7.34
CA SER A 7 -9.04 16.29 7.66
C SER A 7 -7.62 16.50 7.11
N CYS A 8 -6.75 15.51 7.18
CA CYS A 8 -5.40 15.58 6.62
C CYS A 8 -5.44 15.75 5.10
N ILE A 9 -6.21 14.92 4.39
CA ILE A 9 -6.36 14.98 2.92
C ILE A 9 -6.84 16.37 2.49
N ILE A 10 -7.87 16.91 3.14
CA ILE A 10 -8.43 18.22 2.82
C ILE A 10 -7.41 19.33 3.07
N ARG A 11 -6.69 19.30 4.20
CA ARG A 11 -5.67 20.29 4.56
C ARG A 11 -4.44 20.24 3.65
N MET A 12 -4.14 19.09 3.08
CA MET A 12 -3.11 18.91 2.06
C MET A 12 -3.57 19.34 0.66
N GLY A 13 -4.80 19.85 0.49
CA GLY A 13 -5.33 20.33 -0.77
C GLY A 13 -5.85 19.26 -1.71
N GLN A 14 -5.95 18.00 -1.27
CA GLN A 14 -6.50 16.88 -2.07
C GLN A 14 -5.73 16.59 -3.37
N HIS A 15 -4.43 16.82 -3.36
CA HIS A 15 -3.54 16.64 -4.53
C HIS A 15 -2.54 15.51 -4.35
N TYR A 16 -2.65 14.71 -3.28
CA TYR A 16 -1.65 13.72 -2.93
C TYR A 16 -2.25 12.33 -2.78
N GLY A 17 -1.44 11.33 -3.12
CA GLY A 17 -1.80 9.93 -2.93
C GLY A 17 -1.60 9.46 -1.49
N ALA A 18 -2.08 8.24 -1.20
CA ALA A 18 -2.08 7.66 0.15
C ALA A 18 -0.71 7.68 0.84
N GLY A 19 0.39 7.45 0.11
CA GLY A 19 1.74 7.46 0.70
C GLY A 19 2.08 8.79 1.36
N LYS A 20 1.85 9.92 0.67
CA LYS A 20 2.14 11.25 1.21
C LYS A 20 1.22 11.63 2.37
N VAL A 21 -0.04 11.22 2.32
CA VAL A 21 -0.99 11.39 3.42
C VAL A 21 -0.52 10.62 4.66
N ILE A 22 -0.04 9.39 4.49
CA ILE A 22 0.51 8.57 5.57
C ILE A 22 1.76 9.21 6.18
N ASP A 23 2.69 9.71 5.34
CA ASP A 23 3.89 10.40 5.78
C ASP A 23 3.54 11.58 6.72
N VAL A 24 2.54 12.39 6.37
CA VAL A 24 2.09 13.52 7.19
C VAL A 24 1.40 13.05 8.48
N LEU A 25 0.49 12.07 8.39
CA LEU A 25 -0.23 11.56 9.55
C LEU A 25 0.69 10.92 10.60
N ARG A 26 1.83 10.38 10.17
CA ARG A 26 2.81 9.74 11.04
C ARG A 26 3.99 10.63 11.43
N ALA A 27 3.97 11.89 11.06
CA ALA A 27 5.07 12.83 11.29
C ALA A 27 6.40 12.39 10.66
N ALA A 28 6.35 11.83 9.44
CA ALA A 28 7.57 11.48 8.71
C ALA A 28 8.38 12.74 8.39
N ASP A 29 9.61 12.80 8.92
CA ASP A 29 10.52 13.93 8.69
C ASP A 29 11.17 13.79 7.30
N THR A 30 10.48 14.28 6.28
CA THR A 30 10.95 14.27 4.89
C THR A 30 11.16 15.70 4.40
N ASP A 31 12.12 15.88 3.48
CA ASP A 31 12.36 17.18 2.84
C ASP A 31 11.09 17.69 2.14
N PHE A 32 10.32 16.77 1.55
CA PHE A 32 9.04 17.11 0.93
C PHE A 32 8.05 17.72 1.94
N ASN A 33 7.87 17.11 3.11
CA ASN A 33 6.95 17.62 4.14
C ASN A 33 7.38 18.99 4.64
N ARG A 34 8.69 19.22 4.78
CA ARG A 34 9.26 20.53 5.16
C ARG A 34 9.06 21.57 4.07
N GLN A 35 9.35 21.25 2.82
CA GLN A 35 9.16 22.17 1.69
C GLN A 35 7.71 22.60 1.50
N GLN A 36 6.77 21.64 1.63
CA GLN A 36 5.35 21.91 1.53
C GLN A 36 4.73 22.47 2.84
N ARG A 37 5.54 22.60 3.88
CA ARG A 37 5.11 23.05 5.24
C ARG A 37 4.02 22.17 5.85
N PHE A 38 4.00 20.88 5.49
CA PHE A 38 3.05 19.93 6.05
C PHE A 38 3.38 19.58 7.51
N ASP A 39 4.61 19.77 7.94
CA ASP A 39 5.06 19.73 9.33
C ASP A 39 4.31 20.71 10.25
N ARG A 40 3.69 21.77 9.67
CA ARG A 40 2.90 22.77 10.41
C ARG A 40 1.40 22.50 10.43
N LEU A 41 0.94 21.47 9.74
CA LEU A 41 -0.48 21.10 9.76
C LEU A 41 -0.87 20.55 11.14
N THR A 42 -2.06 20.90 11.62
CA THR A 42 -2.61 20.34 12.87
C THR A 42 -2.83 18.83 12.79
N THR A 43 -2.81 18.27 11.60
CA THR A 43 -2.92 16.84 11.34
C THR A 43 -1.56 16.14 11.22
N TYR A 44 -0.45 16.86 11.37
CA TYR A 44 0.89 16.27 11.34
C TYR A 44 1.12 15.43 12.59
N GLY A 45 1.41 14.15 12.43
CA GLY A 45 1.71 13.23 13.51
C GLY A 45 0.51 12.77 14.37
N VAL A 46 -0.73 13.11 13.99
CA VAL A 46 -1.92 12.71 14.77
C VAL A 46 -2.19 11.21 14.78
N MET A 47 -1.48 10.47 13.94
CA MET A 47 -1.55 9.01 13.83
C MET A 47 -0.15 8.35 13.89
N LYS A 48 0.81 8.95 14.58
CA LYS A 48 2.19 8.45 14.72
C LYS A 48 2.26 7.03 15.30
N ASP A 49 1.30 6.66 16.15
CA ASP A 49 1.23 5.37 16.81
C ASP A 49 0.57 4.26 15.92
N TYR A 50 0.07 4.64 14.75
CA TYR A 50 -0.50 3.71 13.78
C TYR A 50 0.56 3.26 12.78
N SER A 51 0.50 1.99 12.35
CA SER A 51 1.35 1.53 11.26
C SER A 51 0.89 2.11 9.92
N ASP A 52 1.79 2.19 8.94
CA ASP A 52 1.45 2.59 7.55
C ASP A 52 0.32 1.73 6.99
N ARG A 53 0.32 0.45 7.34
CA ARG A 53 -0.68 -0.51 6.90
C ARG A 53 -2.04 -0.20 7.51
N ASP A 54 -2.11 0.07 8.82
CA ASP A 54 -3.38 0.40 9.48
C ASP A 54 -4.03 1.64 8.85
N ILE A 55 -3.22 2.68 8.57
CA ILE A 55 -3.73 3.90 7.94
C ILE A 55 -4.17 3.61 6.50
N ARG A 56 -3.42 2.79 5.76
CA ARG A 56 -3.76 2.40 4.39
C ARG A 56 -5.05 1.60 4.33
N ASP A 57 -5.27 0.70 5.28
CA ASP A 57 -6.50 -0.09 5.39
C ASP A 57 -7.71 0.81 5.67
N ILE A 58 -7.56 1.82 6.53
CA ILE A 58 -8.62 2.81 6.79
C ILE A 58 -8.90 3.66 5.54
N ILE A 59 -7.85 4.09 4.81
CA ILE A 59 -8.02 4.82 3.54
C ILE A 59 -8.79 3.96 2.54
N SER A 60 -8.44 2.67 2.41
CA SER A 60 -9.11 1.74 1.50
C SER A 60 -10.59 1.56 1.86
N LEU A 61 -10.89 1.48 3.16
CA LEU A 61 -12.27 1.45 3.64
C LEU A 61 -13.03 2.73 3.29
N LEU A 62 -12.41 3.91 3.49
CA LEU A 62 -13.02 5.20 3.14
C LEU A 62 -13.30 5.31 1.64
N VAL A 63 -12.47 4.73 0.78
CA VAL A 63 -12.70 4.65 -0.67
C VAL A 63 -13.84 3.69 -0.97
N ALA A 64 -13.86 2.49 -0.37
CA ALA A 64 -14.90 1.49 -0.58
C ALA A 64 -16.29 1.98 -0.14
N GLU A 65 -16.36 2.73 0.94
CA GLU A 65 -17.59 3.33 1.46
C GLU A 65 -18.00 4.64 0.75
N GLY A 66 -17.19 5.09 -0.22
CA GLY A 66 -17.49 6.26 -1.03
C GLY A 66 -17.25 7.62 -0.32
N TYR A 67 -16.51 7.65 0.78
CA TYR A 67 -16.07 8.90 1.42
C TYR A 67 -14.87 9.51 0.72
N LEU A 68 -14.03 8.70 0.08
CA LEU A 68 -12.91 9.12 -0.74
C LEU A 68 -13.05 8.56 -2.15
N VAL A 69 -12.52 9.28 -3.12
CA VAL A 69 -12.29 8.79 -4.47
C VAL A 69 -10.82 8.92 -4.82
N ILE A 70 -10.34 8.02 -5.66
CA ILE A 70 -8.99 8.06 -6.22
C ILE A 70 -9.14 8.51 -7.67
N ASP A 71 -8.50 9.61 -8.04
CA ASP A 71 -8.53 10.10 -9.41
C ASP A 71 -7.50 9.39 -10.31
N GLU A 72 -7.47 9.76 -11.60
CA GLU A 72 -6.56 9.21 -12.60
C GLU A 72 -5.06 9.40 -12.24
N PHE A 73 -4.73 10.41 -11.45
CA PHE A 73 -3.39 10.68 -10.94
C PHE A 73 -3.07 9.97 -9.62
N ARG A 74 -3.97 9.08 -9.16
CA ARG A 74 -3.89 8.36 -7.89
C ARG A 74 -3.87 9.30 -6.67
N THR A 75 -4.46 10.48 -6.79
CA THR A 75 -4.66 11.38 -5.66
C THR A 75 -5.97 11.09 -4.93
N LEU A 76 -5.98 11.35 -3.62
CA LEU A 76 -7.14 11.14 -2.78
C LEU A 76 -7.99 12.42 -2.72
N LYS A 77 -9.27 12.32 -3.03
CA LYS A 77 -10.23 13.42 -2.94
C LYS A 77 -11.40 13.05 -2.06
N ALA A 78 -11.78 13.98 -1.19
CA ALA A 78 -12.98 13.85 -0.37
C ALA A 78 -14.23 14.06 -1.22
N THR A 79 -15.25 13.23 -0.99
CA THR A 79 -16.58 13.38 -1.62
C THR A 79 -17.49 14.26 -0.77
N GLU A 80 -18.66 14.61 -1.29
CA GLU A 80 -19.68 15.33 -0.51
C GLU A 80 -20.10 14.54 0.76
N ARG A 81 -20.13 13.20 0.66
CA ARG A 81 -20.44 12.33 1.80
C ARG A 81 -19.44 12.46 2.95
N SER A 82 -18.19 12.82 2.65
CA SER A 82 -17.16 13.04 3.68
C SER A 82 -17.53 14.14 4.67
N LYS A 83 -18.39 15.11 4.28
CA LYS A 83 -18.82 16.19 5.15
C LYS A 83 -19.60 15.67 6.35
N ALA A 84 -20.53 14.75 6.13
CA ALA A 84 -21.33 14.13 7.20
C ALA A 84 -20.44 13.42 8.23
N LEU A 85 -19.42 12.69 7.75
CA LEU A 85 -18.46 12.03 8.62
C LEU A 85 -17.58 13.03 9.38
N LEU A 86 -17.14 14.12 8.76
CA LEU A 86 -16.34 15.17 9.39
C LEU A 86 -17.11 15.91 10.47
N HIS A 87 -18.40 16.15 10.26
CA HIS A 87 -19.28 16.81 11.24
C HIS A 87 -19.77 15.84 12.34
N GLY A 88 -19.45 14.56 12.26
CA GLY A 88 -19.85 13.55 13.23
C GLY A 88 -21.31 13.10 13.11
N GLU A 89 -21.97 13.44 11.99
CA GLU A 89 -23.34 13.02 11.67
C GLU A 89 -23.40 11.55 11.24
N GLU A 90 -22.30 11.04 10.68
CA GLU A 90 -22.08 9.63 10.35
C GLU A 90 -20.88 9.08 11.14
N THR A 91 -20.93 7.80 11.47
CA THR A 91 -19.82 7.07 12.07
C THR A 91 -19.49 5.84 11.23
N ILE A 92 -18.20 5.62 10.94
CA ILE A 92 -17.76 4.38 10.33
C ILE A 92 -17.30 3.44 11.44
N ALA A 93 -17.94 2.27 11.52
CA ALA A 93 -17.44 1.18 12.35
C ALA A 93 -16.17 0.62 11.69
N ILE A 94 -15.00 1.07 12.14
CA ILE A 94 -13.73 0.44 11.80
C ILE A 94 -13.70 -0.88 12.56
N ASN A 95 -14.28 -1.92 11.98
CA ASN A 95 -14.43 -3.21 12.64
C ASN A 95 -13.04 -3.82 12.81
N LYS A 96 -12.64 -4.07 14.07
CA LYS A 96 -11.39 -4.78 14.40
C LYS A 96 -11.33 -6.17 13.73
N GLN A 97 -12.49 -6.72 13.35
CA GLN A 97 -12.60 -8.00 12.64
C GLN A 97 -12.08 -7.93 11.20
N LEU A 98 -12.18 -6.78 10.51
CA LEU A 98 -11.53 -6.58 9.20
C LEU A 98 -9.99 -6.60 9.33
N LYS A 99 -9.45 -6.19 10.49
CA LYS A 99 -8.03 -6.37 10.83
C LYS A 99 -7.63 -7.84 10.93
N GLU A 100 -8.49 -8.69 11.47
CA GLU A 100 -8.21 -10.11 11.65
C GLU A 100 -8.49 -10.91 10.38
N GLU A 101 -9.54 -10.58 9.63
CA GLU A 101 -9.84 -11.24 8.34
C GLU A 101 -8.87 -10.82 7.23
N GLY A 102 -8.49 -9.55 7.17
CA GLY A 102 -7.42 -9.08 6.29
C GLY A 102 -6.05 -9.65 6.70
N ARG A 103 -5.77 -9.78 8.00
CA ARG A 103 -4.60 -10.49 8.52
C ARG A 103 -4.68 -11.99 8.22
N ARG A 104 -5.83 -12.63 8.41
CA ARG A 104 -6.02 -14.06 8.08
C ARG A 104 -5.93 -14.33 6.60
N ARG A 105 -6.49 -13.48 5.72
CA ARG A 105 -6.36 -13.65 4.26
C ARG A 105 -4.94 -13.36 3.75
N LEU A 106 -4.20 -12.46 4.39
CA LEU A 106 -2.80 -12.19 4.04
C LEU A 106 -1.84 -13.14 4.74
N SER A 107 -2.12 -13.60 5.97
CA SER A 107 -1.35 -14.67 6.60
C SER A 107 -1.68 -16.01 5.93
N GLN A 108 -2.92 -16.31 5.59
CA GLN A 108 -3.23 -17.51 4.79
C GLN A 108 -2.57 -17.46 3.40
N SER A 109 -2.51 -16.30 2.75
CA SER A 109 -1.76 -16.18 1.48
C SER A 109 -0.23 -16.15 1.64
N VAL A 110 0.28 -16.06 2.88
CA VAL A 110 1.71 -16.15 3.21
C VAL A 110 2.01 -17.46 3.97
N GLU A 111 1.02 -18.00 4.72
CA GLU A 111 1.11 -19.31 5.41
C GLU A 111 0.81 -20.49 4.47
N ASP A 112 0.08 -20.29 3.38
CA ASP A 112 -0.02 -21.25 2.27
C ASP A 112 1.27 -21.35 1.43
N ILE A 113 2.25 -20.46 1.65
CA ILE A 113 3.63 -20.61 1.16
C ILE A 113 4.44 -21.22 2.31
N GLU A 114 4.14 -22.46 2.63
CA GLU A 114 4.96 -23.26 3.54
C GLU A 114 6.41 -23.24 3.05
N SER A 115 7.28 -22.59 3.84
CA SER A 115 8.75 -22.54 3.70
C SER A 115 9.29 -22.30 2.28
N TYR A 116 9.49 -21.03 1.92
CA TYR A 116 10.34 -20.70 0.78
C TYR A 116 11.83 -20.64 1.17
N ASP A 117 12.71 -20.93 0.24
CA ASP A 117 14.16 -20.78 0.46
C ASP A 117 14.52 -19.28 0.53
N ALA A 118 14.81 -18.80 1.75
CA ALA A 118 15.17 -17.41 2.01
C ALA A 118 16.47 -17.00 1.29
N GLY A 119 17.40 -17.93 1.09
CA GLY A 119 18.66 -17.72 0.35
C GLY A 119 18.37 -17.49 -1.13
N LEU A 120 17.55 -18.34 -1.74
CA LEU A 120 17.11 -18.20 -3.11
C LEU A 120 16.30 -16.89 -3.32
N PHE A 121 15.42 -16.57 -2.40
CA PHE A 121 14.68 -15.29 -2.46
C PHE A 121 15.62 -14.09 -2.48
N GLN A 122 16.65 -14.03 -1.65
CA GLN A 122 17.63 -12.94 -1.67
C GLN A 122 18.40 -12.90 -2.98
N THR A 123 18.79 -14.06 -3.52
CA THR A 123 19.46 -14.16 -4.82
C THR A 123 18.58 -13.61 -5.94
N LEU A 124 17.29 -13.98 -5.97
CA LEU A 124 16.32 -13.47 -6.93
C LEU A 124 16.11 -11.95 -6.79
N ARG A 125 16.12 -11.42 -5.58
CA ARG A 125 16.04 -9.96 -5.35
C ARG A 125 17.25 -9.21 -5.93
N ILE A 126 18.44 -9.75 -5.73
CA ILE A 126 19.68 -9.16 -6.27
C ILE A 126 19.64 -9.20 -7.79
N LEU A 127 19.30 -10.33 -8.39
CA LEU A 127 19.17 -10.48 -9.83
C LEU A 127 18.13 -9.51 -10.42
N ARG A 128 16.93 -9.43 -9.80
CA ARG A 128 15.90 -8.47 -10.21
C ARG A 128 16.41 -7.03 -10.18
N LYS A 129 17.16 -6.65 -9.13
CA LYS A 129 17.74 -5.32 -9.02
C LYS A 129 18.72 -5.04 -10.16
N GLN A 130 19.61 -5.98 -10.48
CA GLN A 130 20.55 -5.85 -11.59
C GLN A 130 19.84 -5.69 -12.94
N ILE A 131 18.79 -6.50 -13.19
CA ILE A 131 17.98 -6.38 -14.41
C ILE A 131 17.29 -5.01 -14.47
N ALA A 132 16.72 -4.55 -13.35
CA ALA A 132 16.06 -3.26 -13.26
C ALA A 132 17.01 -2.08 -13.54
N GLU A 133 18.22 -2.12 -13.01
CA GLU A 133 19.26 -1.13 -13.27
C GLU A 133 19.70 -1.13 -14.75
N ASN A 134 19.89 -2.31 -15.34
CA ASN A 134 20.28 -2.44 -16.75
C ASN A 134 19.17 -2.00 -17.72
N THR A 135 17.92 -2.18 -17.37
CA THR A 135 16.76 -1.82 -18.22
C THR A 135 16.19 -0.44 -17.92
N GLY A 136 16.67 0.23 -16.87
CA GLY A 136 16.19 1.56 -16.46
C GLY A 136 14.75 1.59 -15.93
N VAL A 137 14.24 0.45 -15.44
CA VAL A 137 12.90 0.35 -14.88
C VAL A 137 12.92 0.05 -13.38
N PRO A 138 11.89 0.44 -12.61
CA PRO A 138 11.80 0.08 -11.20
C PRO A 138 11.72 -1.45 -11.02
N PRO A 139 12.38 -2.02 -9.97
CA PRO A 139 12.43 -3.47 -9.75
C PRO A 139 11.07 -4.18 -9.70
N PHE A 140 10.03 -3.53 -9.17
CA PHE A 140 8.68 -4.10 -9.07
C PHE A 140 7.99 -4.26 -10.44
N VAL A 141 8.47 -3.56 -11.48
CA VAL A 141 7.96 -3.71 -12.86
C VAL A 141 8.39 -5.06 -13.43
N ILE A 142 9.58 -5.54 -13.06
CA ILE A 142 10.08 -6.85 -13.48
C ILE A 142 9.27 -7.94 -12.78
N PHE A 143 9.41 -8.06 -11.45
CA PHE A 143 8.62 -8.96 -10.62
C PHE A 143 8.34 -8.34 -9.25
N SER A 144 7.16 -8.61 -8.68
CA SER A 144 6.83 -8.24 -7.31
C SER A 144 7.58 -9.14 -6.30
N ASP A 145 7.72 -8.70 -5.04
CA ASP A 145 8.29 -9.55 -4.00
C ASP A 145 7.48 -10.83 -3.80
N ARG A 146 6.14 -10.77 -3.97
CA ARG A 146 5.27 -11.94 -3.92
C ARG A 146 5.60 -12.96 -5.02
N SER A 147 5.90 -12.50 -6.24
CA SER A 147 6.32 -13.37 -7.33
C SER A 147 7.64 -14.07 -7.00
N LEU A 148 8.60 -13.35 -6.41
CA LEU A 148 9.89 -13.92 -6.02
C LEU A 148 9.77 -14.92 -4.87
N ILE A 149 8.87 -14.68 -3.92
CA ILE A 149 8.57 -15.63 -2.83
C ILE A 149 7.94 -16.90 -3.41
N ASP A 150 6.98 -16.77 -4.31
CA ASP A 150 6.32 -17.89 -4.96
C ASP A 150 7.29 -18.71 -5.83
N MET A 151 8.23 -18.04 -6.54
CA MET A 151 9.34 -18.70 -7.25
C MET A 151 10.26 -19.46 -6.30
N ALA A 152 10.62 -18.86 -5.16
CA ALA A 152 11.49 -19.49 -4.17
C ALA A 152 10.83 -20.65 -3.41
N ALA A 153 9.50 -20.71 -3.40
CA ALA A 153 8.72 -21.79 -2.81
C ALA A 153 8.49 -22.94 -3.80
N LYS A 154 8.09 -22.62 -5.03
CA LYS A 154 7.70 -23.60 -6.05
C LYS A 154 8.84 -24.12 -6.88
N LEU A 155 9.97 -23.40 -6.94
CA LEU A 155 11.19 -23.77 -7.68
C LEU A 155 10.91 -24.13 -9.16
N PRO A 156 10.25 -23.28 -9.96
CA PRO A 156 9.86 -23.62 -11.32
C PRO A 156 11.08 -24.01 -12.18
N GLN A 157 10.98 -25.16 -12.87
CA GLN A 157 12.06 -25.73 -13.67
C GLN A 157 11.87 -25.45 -15.16
N ASP A 158 10.66 -25.07 -15.57
CA ASP A 158 10.34 -24.78 -16.97
C ASP A 158 9.37 -23.58 -17.11
N MET A 159 9.10 -23.20 -18.35
CA MET A 159 8.21 -22.09 -18.69
C MET A 159 6.74 -22.37 -18.37
N GLY A 160 6.34 -23.64 -18.32
CA GLY A 160 4.99 -24.04 -17.91
C GLY A 160 4.76 -23.79 -16.43
N GLU A 161 5.67 -24.26 -15.59
CA GLU A 161 5.65 -24.04 -14.15
C GLU A 161 5.81 -22.55 -13.79
N MET A 162 6.57 -21.81 -14.61
CA MET A 162 6.71 -20.36 -14.46
C MET A 162 5.40 -19.59 -14.66
N ARG A 163 4.45 -20.12 -15.43
CA ARG A 163 3.09 -19.53 -15.59
C ARG A 163 2.25 -19.63 -14.34
N ASP A 164 2.50 -20.64 -13.51
CA ASP A 164 1.76 -20.87 -12.26
C ASP A 164 2.27 -19.99 -11.11
N ILE A 165 3.29 -19.19 -11.36
CA ILE A 165 3.83 -18.23 -10.40
C ILE A 165 2.94 -16.98 -10.32
N ALA A 166 2.59 -16.58 -9.10
CA ALA A 166 1.77 -15.40 -8.85
C ALA A 166 2.37 -14.13 -9.49
N GLY A 167 1.61 -13.49 -10.38
CA GLY A 167 2.03 -12.25 -11.06
C GLY A 167 2.97 -12.44 -12.25
N VAL A 168 3.12 -13.68 -12.75
CA VAL A 168 3.79 -14.01 -13.99
C VAL A 168 2.72 -14.24 -15.05
N GLY A 169 2.49 -13.25 -15.89
CA GLY A 169 1.59 -13.34 -17.04
C GLY A 169 2.36 -13.57 -18.34
N GLU A 170 1.66 -13.89 -19.43
CA GLU A 170 2.25 -14.16 -20.74
C GLU A 170 3.22 -13.07 -21.24
N LYS A 171 2.95 -11.79 -20.91
CA LYS A 171 3.83 -10.65 -21.24
C LYS A 171 5.19 -10.67 -20.55
N LYS A 172 5.35 -11.46 -19.48
CA LYS A 172 6.61 -11.59 -18.75
C LYS A 172 7.36 -12.87 -19.07
N LEU A 173 6.76 -13.74 -19.87
CA LEU A 173 7.33 -14.99 -20.34
C LEU A 173 7.87 -14.87 -21.78
N ALA A 174 7.52 -13.80 -22.49
CA ALA A 174 8.04 -13.45 -23.80
C ALA A 174 9.32 -12.63 -23.70
#